data_ad4b5675535c6cc7be980040c6f8fc9d
#
_entry.id   ad4b5675535c6cc7be980040c6f8fc9d
#
_cell.length_a   1.000
_cell.length_b   1.000
_cell.length_c   1.000
_cell.angle_alpha   90.00
_cell.angle_beta   90.00
_cell.angle_gamma   90.00
#
_symmetry.space_group_name_H-M   'P 1'
#
loop_
_entity.id
_entity.type
_entity.pdbx_description
1 polymer ?
#
loop_
_entity_poly.entity_id
_entity_poly.type
_entity_poly.pdbx_seq_one_letter_code
_entity_poly.pdbx_strand_id
1 'polypeptide(L)'
;MSQAKLDIKAMGTTHADYFYGSIPVTRDMKKEEIKNDYEKNTGLVIIECFEEKNISPKDVPAVLVANHGPFVFGKDANDSVFHSVVLEEVAFMNWHLVSLGKNESMSDNLLDKHYLRKHGKDAYYGQN
;
A
#
# COMPACT_ATOMS: atom_id res chain seq x y z
N MET A 1 -5.54 6.88 -7.56
CA MET A 1 -5.62 6.95 -6.08
C MET A 1 -4.73 8.07 -5.53
N SER A 2 -3.43 8.17 -5.87
CA SER A 2 -2.50 9.23 -5.38
C SER A 2 -3.01 10.65 -5.58
N GLN A 3 -3.53 10.98 -6.78
CA GLN A 3 -4.06 12.31 -7.10
C GLN A 3 -5.38 12.61 -6.39
N ALA A 4 -6.14 11.56 -6.06
CA ALA A 4 -7.36 11.68 -5.27
C ALA A 4 -7.09 11.68 -3.75
N LYS A 5 -5.84 11.46 -3.33
CA LYS A 5 -5.40 11.37 -1.93
C LYS A 5 -6.20 10.34 -1.13
N LEU A 6 -6.49 9.22 -1.77
CA LEU A 6 -7.23 8.12 -1.17
C LEU A 6 -6.31 6.92 -0.98
N ASP A 7 -6.33 6.35 0.22
CA ASP A 7 -5.72 5.06 0.52
C ASP A 7 -6.34 3.98 -0.39
N ILE A 8 -5.56 2.98 -0.78
CA ILE A 8 -6.10 1.78 -1.42
C ILE A 8 -6.49 0.81 -0.30
N LYS A 9 -7.78 0.69 -0.03
CA LYS A 9 -8.29 -0.13 1.06
C LYS A 9 -8.22 -1.62 0.76
N ALA A 10 -7.99 -2.42 1.78
CA ALA A 10 -8.06 -3.88 1.69
C ALA A 10 -9.53 -4.32 1.57
N MET A 11 -10.05 -4.38 0.35
CA MET A 11 -11.46 -4.69 0.08
C MET A 11 -11.69 -6.13 -0.39
N GLY A 12 -10.64 -6.84 -0.80
CA GLY A 12 -10.78 -8.19 -1.34
C GLY A 12 -9.57 -9.07 -1.05
N THR A 13 -9.75 -10.37 -1.22
CA THR A 13 -8.74 -11.38 -0.87
C THR A 13 -7.48 -11.32 -1.74
N THR A 14 -7.57 -10.84 -2.98
CA THR A 14 -6.40 -10.56 -3.82
C THR A 14 -5.49 -9.53 -3.17
N HIS A 15 -6.06 -8.46 -2.63
CA HIS A 15 -5.31 -7.45 -1.86
C HIS A 15 -4.67 -8.09 -0.61
N ALA A 16 -5.46 -8.81 0.17
CA ALA A 16 -5.03 -9.43 1.43
C ALA A 16 -3.91 -10.49 1.25
N ASP A 17 -3.81 -11.10 0.09
CA ASP A 17 -2.74 -12.06 -0.20
C ASP A 17 -1.35 -11.43 -0.31
N TYR A 18 -1.24 -10.10 -0.50
CA TYR A 18 0.03 -9.41 -0.76
C TYR A 18 0.29 -8.18 0.13
N PHE A 19 -0.76 -7.57 0.67
CA PHE A 19 -0.67 -6.39 1.54
C PHE A 19 -1.49 -6.61 2.81
N TYR A 20 -0.82 -6.52 3.96
CA TYR A 20 -1.45 -6.73 5.26
C TYR A 20 -2.08 -5.43 5.78
N GLY A 21 -3.10 -4.98 5.08
CA GLY A 21 -3.81 -3.75 5.38
C GLY A 21 -3.94 -2.82 4.19
N SER A 22 -4.49 -1.66 4.42
CA SER A 22 -4.64 -0.64 3.39
C SER A 22 -3.28 -0.06 2.99
N ILE A 23 -3.10 0.19 1.70
CA ILE A 23 -1.91 0.88 1.18
C ILE A 23 -2.14 2.38 1.40
N PRO A 24 -1.28 3.04 2.20
CA PRO A 24 -1.51 4.40 2.61
C PRO A 24 -1.18 5.42 1.52
N VAL A 25 -1.81 6.59 1.59
CA VAL A 25 -1.37 7.80 0.91
C VAL A 25 -0.73 8.76 1.90
N THR A 26 0.34 9.44 1.49
CA THR A 26 1.00 10.46 2.31
C THR A 26 0.14 11.72 2.40
N ARG A 27 0.46 12.60 3.33
CA ARG A 27 0.03 13.99 3.27
C ARG A 27 0.62 14.71 2.06
N ASP A 28 0.08 15.88 1.74
CA ASP A 28 0.74 16.80 0.81
C ASP A 28 2.09 17.25 1.37
N MET A 29 3.06 17.45 0.49
CA MET A 29 4.32 18.07 0.85
C MET A 29 4.13 19.57 1.10
N LYS A 30 4.83 20.10 2.10
CA LYS A 30 4.85 21.52 2.41
C LYS A 30 5.65 22.28 1.36
N LYS A 31 5.36 23.58 1.21
CA LYS A 31 6.04 24.46 0.24
C LYS A 31 7.56 24.44 0.39
N GLU A 32 8.05 24.46 1.62
CA GLU A 32 9.47 24.43 1.94
C GLU A 32 10.12 23.09 1.58
N GLU A 33 9.40 21.98 1.77
CA GLU A 33 9.85 20.63 1.41
C GLU A 33 9.96 20.46 -0.11
N ILE A 34 9.05 21.10 -0.87
CA ILE A 34 9.09 21.09 -2.35
C ILE A 34 10.24 21.97 -2.87
N LYS A 35 10.49 23.10 -2.20
CA LYS A 35 11.48 24.08 -2.64
C LYS A 35 12.92 23.64 -2.35
N ASN A 36 13.14 22.91 -1.26
CA ASN A 36 14.45 22.52 -0.77
C ASN A 36 14.51 20.99 -0.62
N ASP A 37 15.57 20.37 -1.17
CA ASP A 37 15.85 18.92 -1.03
C ASP A 37 14.62 18.03 -1.33
N TYR A 38 13.92 18.30 -2.43
CA TYR A 38 12.63 17.69 -2.79
C TYR A 38 12.64 16.16 -2.70
N GLU A 39 13.64 15.49 -3.27
CA GLU A 39 13.75 14.03 -3.27
C GLU A 39 13.94 13.47 -1.87
N LYS A 40 14.78 14.12 -1.06
CA LYS A 40 15.01 13.76 0.34
C LYS A 40 13.74 13.93 1.15
N ASN A 41 13.05 15.05 0.99
CA ASN A 41 11.81 15.34 1.71
C ASN A 41 10.68 14.42 1.27
N THR A 42 10.63 13.99 0.02
CA THR A 42 9.71 12.94 -0.43
C THR A 42 9.94 11.65 0.36
N GLY A 43 11.19 11.23 0.52
CA GLY A 43 11.55 10.08 1.36
C GLY A 43 11.13 10.24 2.82
N LEU A 44 11.34 11.42 3.41
CA LEU A 44 10.94 11.70 4.80
C LEU A 44 9.42 11.66 4.98
N VAL A 45 8.65 12.18 4.05
CA VAL A 45 7.18 12.14 4.09
C VAL A 45 6.65 10.69 3.96
N ILE A 46 7.35 9.85 3.21
CA ILE A 46 7.03 8.41 3.15
C ILE A 46 7.27 7.74 4.51
N ILE A 47 8.42 8.00 5.15
CA ILE A 47 8.74 7.45 6.47
C ILE A 47 7.70 7.92 7.50
N GLU A 48 7.43 9.22 7.56
CA GLU A 48 6.40 9.82 8.40
C GLU A 48 5.05 9.12 8.24
N CYS A 49 4.63 8.85 7.00
CA CYS A 49 3.36 8.18 6.71
C CYS A 49 3.26 6.77 7.31
N PHE A 50 4.33 5.98 7.21
CA PHE A 50 4.39 4.64 7.80
C PHE A 50 4.38 4.69 9.33
N GLU A 51 5.15 5.61 9.93
CA GLU A 51 5.24 5.79 11.38
C GLU A 51 3.91 6.26 11.98
N GLU A 52 3.30 7.31 11.43
CA GLU A 52 2.02 7.86 11.91
C GLU A 52 0.87 6.85 11.82
N LYS A 53 0.85 6.04 10.78
CA LYS A 53 -0.17 5.02 10.58
C LYS A 53 0.16 3.69 11.25
N ASN A 54 1.34 3.58 11.88
CA ASN A 54 1.84 2.35 12.51
C ASN A 54 1.81 1.15 11.54
N ILE A 55 2.26 1.37 10.30
CA ILE A 55 2.31 0.35 9.24
C ILE A 55 3.75 -0.11 9.05
N SER A 56 3.96 -1.42 8.99
CA SER A 56 5.24 -1.99 8.63
C SER A 56 5.41 -2.02 7.10
N PRO A 57 6.48 -1.43 6.53
CA PRO A 57 6.72 -1.51 5.09
C PRO A 57 7.08 -2.92 4.59
N LYS A 58 7.32 -3.88 5.50
CA LYS A 58 7.45 -5.31 5.15
C LYS A 58 6.10 -5.96 4.93
N ASP A 59 5.08 -5.53 5.68
CA ASP A 59 3.74 -6.08 5.60
C ASP A 59 2.88 -5.38 4.55
N VAL A 60 3.16 -4.08 4.31
CA VAL A 60 2.55 -3.28 3.25
C VAL A 60 3.67 -2.63 2.42
N PRO A 61 4.28 -3.36 1.46
CA PRO A 61 5.44 -2.89 0.71
C PRO A 61 5.10 -1.87 -0.39
N ALA A 62 4.20 -0.95 -0.11
CA ALA A 62 3.82 0.13 -1.01
C ALA A 62 3.26 1.34 -0.26
N VAL A 63 3.45 2.52 -0.82
CA VAL A 63 2.86 3.79 -0.35
C VAL A 63 2.58 4.69 -1.54
N LEU A 64 1.49 5.44 -1.49
CA LEU A 64 1.17 6.46 -2.48
C LEU A 64 1.67 7.82 -1.98
N VAL A 65 2.51 8.49 -2.76
CA VAL A 65 2.84 9.89 -2.48
C VAL A 65 1.77 10.77 -3.12
N ALA A 66 1.15 11.62 -2.31
CA ALA A 66 0.07 12.51 -2.73
C ALA A 66 0.46 13.33 -3.97
N ASN A 67 -0.39 13.35 -4.99
CA ASN A 67 -0.19 14.02 -6.29
C ASN A 67 0.99 13.51 -7.14
N HIS A 68 1.80 12.59 -6.63
CA HIS A 68 2.97 12.05 -7.33
C HIS A 68 2.67 10.68 -7.95
N GLY A 69 2.57 9.65 -7.12
CA GLY A 69 2.40 8.25 -7.55
C GLY A 69 2.85 7.26 -6.48
N PRO A 70 2.93 5.97 -6.82
CA PRO A 70 3.34 4.94 -5.87
C PRO A 70 4.87 4.86 -5.71
N PHE A 71 5.29 4.51 -4.49
CA PHE A 71 6.59 3.92 -4.20
C PHE A 71 6.35 2.49 -3.74
N VAL A 72 7.09 1.56 -4.31
CA VAL A 72 6.89 0.12 -4.08
C VAL A 72 8.21 -0.51 -3.67
N PHE A 73 8.14 -1.37 -2.68
CA PHE A 73 9.30 -2.03 -2.09
C PHE A 73 9.26 -3.53 -2.37
N GLY A 74 10.42 -4.15 -2.32
CA GLY A 74 10.60 -5.59 -2.43
C GLY A 74 11.95 -6.00 -1.87
N LYS A 75 12.16 -7.30 -1.64
CA LYS A 75 13.45 -7.85 -1.23
C LYS A 75 14.52 -7.73 -2.34
N ASP A 76 14.07 -7.63 -3.58
CA ASP A 76 14.87 -7.41 -4.79
C ASP A 76 14.04 -6.70 -5.87
N ALA A 77 14.65 -6.40 -7.00
CA ALA A 77 14.00 -5.70 -8.11
C ALA A 77 12.81 -6.48 -8.70
N ASN A 78 12.91 -7.80 -8.82
CA ASN A 78 11.82 -8.62 -9.36
C ASN A 78 10.61 -8.61 -8.42
N ASP A 79 10.84 -8.71 -7.12
CA ASP A 79 9.82 -8.66 -6.09
C ASP A 79 9.12 -7.29 -6.06
N SER A 80 9.89 -6.20 -6.18
CA SER A 80 9.33 -4.84 -6.29
C SER A 80 8.46 -4.67 -7.55
N VAL A 81 8.89 -5.19 -8.70
CA VAL A 81 8.09 -5.19 -9.94
C VAL A 81 6.82 -6.00 -9.76
N PHE A 82 6.91 -7.19 -9.14
CA PHE A 82 5.74 -8.02 -8.85
C PHE A 82 4.73 -7.27 -7.97
N HIS A 83 5.19 -6.67 -6.86
CA HIS A 83 4.33 -5.86 -5.99
C HIS A 83 3.72 -4.67 -6.75
N SER A 84 4.43 -4.07 -7.70
CA SER A 84 3.92 -2.97 -8.52
C SER A 84 2.76 -3.41 -9.42
N VAL A 85 2.84 -4.59 -10.02
CA VAL A 85 1.76 -5.17 -10.83
C VAL A 85 0.53 -5.45 -9.96
N VAL A 86 0.74 -6.04 -8.78
CA VAL A 86 -0.38 -6.31 -7.85
C VAL A 86 -0.99 -5.00 -7.35
N LEU A 87 -0.14 -4.00 -7.03
CA LEU A 87 -0.61 -2.67 -6.60
C LEU A 87 -1.52 -2.02 -7.63
N GLU A 88 -1.13 -2.03 -8.90
CA GLU A 88 -1.93 -1.44 -9.98
C GLU A 88 -3.29 -2.12 -10.09
N GLU A 89 -3.33 -3.46 -10.04
CA GLU A 89 -4.58 -4.23 -10.11
C GLU A 89 -5.49 -3.95 -8.91
N VAL A 90 -4.98 -3.95 -7.68
CA VAL A 90 -5.82 -3.67 -6.50
C VAL A 90 -6.25 -2.20 -6.44
N ALA A 91 -5.45 -1.27 -6.98
CA ALA A 91 -5.84 0.13 -7.14
C ALA A 91 -6.99 0.28 -8.13
N PHE A 92 -6.97 -0.46 -9.23
CA PHE A 92 -8.03 -0.50 -10.24
C PHE A 92 -9.33 -1.07 -9.65
N MET A 93 -9.25 -2.22 -8.94
CA MET A 93 -10.39 -2.79 -8.22
C MET A 93 -10.98 -1.79 -7.21
N ASN A 94 -10.12 -1.12 -6.43
CA ASN A 94 -10.54 -0.12 -5.45
C ASN A 94 -11.27 1.05 -6.10
N TRP A 95 -10.75 1.57 -7.22
CA TRP A 95 -11.39 2.65 -7.96
C TRP A 95 -12.82 2.28 -8.39
N HIS A 96 -13.02 1.07 -8.92
CA HIS A 96 -14.35 0.59 -9.28
C HIS A 96 -15.29 0.52 -8.06
N LEU A 97 -14.83 -0.03 -6.95
CA LEU A 97 -15.63 -0.15 -5.73
C LEU A 97 -16.01 1.23 -5.16
N VAL A 98 -15.07 2.16 -5.12
CA VAL A 98 -15.32 3.55 -4.69
C VAL A 98 -16.31 4.24 -5.62
N SER A 99 -16.21 4.01 -6.93
CA SER A 99 -17.15 4.55 -7.92
C SER A 99 -18.58 4.00 -7.76
N LEU A 100 -18.72 2.80 -7.19
CA LEU A 100 -20.00 2.20 -6.82
C LEU A 100 -20.49 2.62 -5.40
N GLY A 101 -19.83 3.58 -4.78
CA GLY A 101 -20.14 4.04 -3.41
C GLY A 101 -19.72 3.06 -2.31
N LYS A 102 -18.85 2.08 -2.61
CA LYS A 102 -18.31 1.13 -1.65
C LYS A 102 -16.92 1.56 -1.24
N ASN A 103 -16.71 1.76 0.05
CA ASN A 103 -15.43 2.25 0.59
C ASN A 103 -15.12 1.63 1.97
N GLU A 104 -15.56 0.39 2.19
CA GLU A 104 -15.34 -0.33 3.44
C GLU A 104 -14.26 -1.40 3.24
N SER A 105 -13.32 -1.48 4.17
CA SER A 105 -12.34 -2.57 4.19
C SER A 105 -13.02 -3.90 4.53
N MET A 106 -12.41 -4.99 4.07
CA MET A 106 -12.78 -6.33 4.50
C MET A 106 -12.56 -6.50 6.02
N SER A 107 -13.16 -7.53 6.61
CA SER A 107 -12.95 -7.82 8.04
C SER A 107 -11.50 -8.24 8.33
N ASP A 108 -11.00 -7.88 9.51
CA ASP A 108 -9.66 -8.22 9.95
C ASP A 108 -9.43 -9.75 9.96
N ASN A 109 -10.43 -10.52 10.38
CA ASN A 109 -10.35 -11.98 10.37
C ASN A 109 -10.10 -12.58 8.98
N LEU A 110 -10.69 -11.98 7.93
CA LEU A 110 -10.47 -12.45 6.56
C LEU A 110 -9.13 -11.95 6.01
N LEU A 111 -8.72 -10.74 6.34
CA LEU A 111 -7.39 -10.20 6.05
C LEU A 111 -6.30 -11.10 6.65
N ASP A 112 -6.39 -11.39 7.95
CA ASP A 112 -5.47 -12.26 8.67
C ASP A 112 -5.40 -13.65 8.03
N LYS A 113 -6.55 -14.23 7.75
CA LYS A 113 -6.60 -15.58 7.13
C LYS A 113 -5.86 -15.63 5.81
N HIS A 114 -6.02 -14.62 4.95
CA HIS A 114 -5.38 -14.58 3.63
C HIS A 114 -3.90 -14.25 3.71
N TYR A 115 -3.53 -13.23 4.48
CA TYR A 115 -2.15 -12.80 4.58
C TYR A 115 -1.28 -13.83 5.31
N LEU A 116 -1.69 -14.27 6.50
CA LEU A 116 -0.87 -15.13 7.35
C LEU A 116 -0.68 -16.54 6.78
N ARG A 117 -1.62 -17.07 5.99
CA ARG A 117 -1.42 -18.37 5.31
C ARG A 117 -0.26 -18.36 4.30
N LYS A 118 0.13 -17.16 3.80
CA LYS A 118 1.24 -16.97 2.86
C LYS A 118 2.51 -16.45 3.53
N HIS A 119 2.39 -15.56 4.51
CA HIS A 119 3.49 -14.78 5.08
C HIS A 119 3.71 -15.02 6.58
N GLY A 120 2.81 -15.73 7.25
CA GLY A 120 2.92 -16.02 8.68
C GLY A 120 3.97 -17.10 9.00
N LYS A 121 4.24 -17.28 10.29
CA LYS A 121 5.18 -18.32 10.78
C LYS A 121 4.80 -19.72 10.34
N ASP A 122 3.49 -20.00 10.24
CA ASP A 122 2.92 -21.29 9.84
C ASP A 122 2.34 -21.22 8.42
N ALA A 123 2.99 -20.46 7.54
CA ALA A 123 2.55 -20.31 6.16
C ALA A 123 2.52 -21.68 5.44
N TYR A 124 1.42 -21.98 4.76
CA TYR A 124 1.18 -23.25 4.09
C TYR A 124 0.68 -23.11 2.65
N TYR A 125 0.48 -21.90 2.17
CA TYR A 125 -0.08 -21.60 0.85
C TYR A 125 0.85 -20.70 0.04
N GLY A 126 1.11 -21.08 -1.22
CA GLY A 126 1.96 -20.26 -2.11
C GLY A 126 3.43 -20.25 -1.74
N GLN A 127 3.94 -21.34 -1.13
CA GLN A 127 5.35 -21.46 -0.69
C GLN A 127 6.29 -22.04 -1.76
N ASN A 128 5.85 -22.24 -3.01
CA ASN A 128 6.64 -22.79 -4.10
C ASN A 128 7.37 -21.70 -4.88
#